data_a50536a49cb3126b5a26328fba078292
#
_entry.id   a50536a49cb3126b5a26328fba078292
#
_cell.length_a   1.000
_cell.length_b   1.000
_cell.length_c   1.000
_cell.angle_alpha   90.00
_cell.angle_beta   90.00
_cell.angle_gamma   90.00
#
_symmetry.space_group_name_H-M   'P 1'
#
loop_
_entity.id
_entity.type
_entity.pdbx_description
1 polymer ?
#
loop_
_entity_poly.entity_id
_entity_poly.type
_entity_poly.pdbx_seq_one_letter_code
_entity_poly.pdbx_strand_id
1 'polypeptide(L)'
;KALIISAPSKAYQLKSKIWGVYIPLYALYSKRSWGAGTYNDLLTLSRWVSKFGAGFVGTTPLLPLNPNHTFDPSPYTPFSKVFWSEFYVDLNTPSNLRKLSHTLKERIKEVNASKKVDYENIIKIKELVAANLAEEAIENGDHTIKRYIKEHPELEEYARFRASKQASSNKEYEARFKQHLYLQTLAQLQLKHLASQTKKHGVKLYLDLPLGCSPDGYDAWRWSNIFVKDVYVGAPPDSFFPKGQNWGINPIHPEKIREEGYDYFIQCIQHHMRFAQILRLDHVMALHRLYWIPKGAGGDEGVYVEYNAEEFYAIISLESHRHRCAVIGENLGTVPNYINNAIQRHGLIGCFILQIKPLAALQNVSTNTLTALNTHDMPPFKAYLEGRDIKLRFKMGLIDKEQAENEITQRTHQIEELRQHLKTAKLLKKSQSEKDLLEAALKLLALSKAKILLVNLEDLWLEEEAHNIPGTGVEAGNWRKRAKFSIEQFTNDKDIAKLLNLLSEYRKDND
;
A
#
# COMPACT_ATOMS: atom_id res chain seq x y z
N LYS A 1 -22.01 -31.18 -2.17
CA LYS A 1 -22.37 -29.79 -1.85
C LYS A 1 -22.07 -28.95 -3.08
N ALA A 2 -22.99 -28.04 -3.45
CA ALA A 2 -22.76 -27.05 -4.51
C ALA A 2 -22.46 -25.69 -3.87
N LEU A 3 -21.50 -24.93 -4.41
CA LEU A 3 -21.26 -23.53 -4.06
C LEU A 3 -22.08 -22.66 -4.99
N ILE A 4 -22.91 -21.78 -4.43
CA ILE A 4 -23.69 -20.79 -5.18
C ILE A 4 -23.29 -19.40 -4.69
N ILE A 5 -22.81 -18.54 -5.59
CA ILE A 5 -22.47 -17.16 -5.31
C ILE A 5 -23.41 -16.26 -6.13
N SER A 6 -24.28 -15.53 -5.44
CA SER A 6 -25.17 -14.53 -6.07
C SER A 6 -24.58 -13.15 -5.87
N ALA A 7 -24.23 -12.47 -6.96
CA ALA A 7 -23.54 -11.19 -6.92
C ALA A 7 -23.97 -10.28 -8.08
N PRO A 8 -23.83 -8.94 -7.94
CA PRO A 8 -23.92 -8.03 -9.07
C PRO A 8 -22.89 -8.37 -10.16
N SER A 9 -23.20 -8.14 -11.41
CA SER A 9 -22.30 -8.43 -12.54
C SER A 9 -21.03 -7.57 -12.57
N LYS A 10 -21.07 -6.41 -11.92
CA LYS A 10 -19.93 -5.47 -11.83
C LYS A 10 -19.72 -5.01 -10.40
N ALA A 11 -18.49 -4.73 -10.04
CA ALA A 11 -18.12 -4.09 -8.79
C ALA A 11 -18.75 -2.68 -8.69
N TYR A 12 -18.82 -2.15 -7.46
CA TYR A 12 -19.34 -0.81 -7.19
C TYR A 12 -18.57 0.27 -7.94
N GLN A 13 -19.29 1.19 -8.60
CA GLN A 13 -18.72 2.20 -9.46
C GLN A 13 -18.66 3.58 -8.80
N LEU A 14 -17.54 4.28 -8.97
CA LEU A 14 -17.45 5.70 -8.65
C LEU A 14 -18.38 6.50 -9.60
N LYS A 15 -19.07 7.49 -9.05
CA LYS A 15 -20.02 8.30 -9.81
C LYS A 15 -19.36 9.40 -10.65
N SER A 16 -18.28 9.99 -10.15
CA SER A 16 -17.58 11.13 -10.75
C SER A 16 -16.08 10.89 -10.84
N LYS A 17 -15.41 11.74 -11.61
CA LYS A 17 -13.95 11.81 -11.64
C LYS A 17 -13.44 12.34 -10.29
N ILE A 18 -12.38 11.75 -9.80
CA ILE A 18 -11.70 12.19 -8.57
C ILE A 18 -10.19 12.22 -8.76
N TRP A 19 -9.53 13.04 -7.97
CA TRP A 19 -8.09 12.97 -7.78
C TRP A 19 -7.78 12.85 -6.28
N GLY A 20 -6.58 12.37 -5.96
CA GLY A 20 -6.13 12.29 -4.59
C GLY A 20 -4.64 12.04 -4.50
N VAL A 21 -4.14 12.05 -3.27
CA VAL A 21 -2.71 11.87 -3.01
C VAL A 21 -2.41 10.49 -2.45
N TYR A 22 -1.21 10.01 -2.69
CA TYR A 22 -0.68 8.77 -2.17
C TYR A 22 0.68 9.00 -1.53
N ILE A 23 0.90 8.40 -0.36
CA ILE A 23 2.20 8.34 0.30
C ILE A 23 2.23 7.12 1.24
N PRO A 24 3.33 6.35 1.31
CA PRO A 24 3.50 5.32 2.31
C PRO A 24 3.41 5.89 3.73
N LEU A 25 2.50 5.34 4.57
CA LEU A 25 2.28 5.90 5.91
C LEU A 25 3.53 5.86 6.78
N TYR A 26 4.38 4.84 6.64
CA TYR A 26 5.62 4.76 7.40
C TYR A 26 6.59 5.93 7.08
N ALA A 27 6.53 6.46 5.85
CA ALA A 27 7.39 7.57 5.42
C ALA A 27 6.87 8.93 5.90
N LEU A 28 5.55 9.06 6.04
CA LEU A 28 4.92 10.28 6.53
C LEU A 28 5.30 10.53 8.00
N TYR A 29 5.51 11.79 8.38
CA TYR A 29 5.79 12.16 9.77
C TYR A 29 5.41 13.61 10.08
N SER A 30 5.19 13.85 11.35
CA SER A 30 4.91 15.15 11.93
C SER A 30 5.78 15.38 13.18
N LYS A 31 5.70 16.55 13.77
CA LYS A 31 6.35 16.83 15.08
C LYS A 31 5.86 15.93 16.21
N ARG A 32 4.69 15.28 16.02
CA ARG A 32 4.08 14.38 17.01
C ARG A 32 4.46 12.92 16.79
N SER A 33 4.94 12.56 15.62
CA SER A 33 5.29 11.18 15.29
C SER A 33 6.50 10.69 16.10
N TRP A 34 6.55 9.39 16.32
CA TRP A 34 7.70 8.72 16.95
C TRP A 34 8.47 7.95 15.88
N GLY A 35 9.14 8.70 14.98
CA GLY A 35 10.00 8.17 13.93
C GLY A 35 9.30 7.71 12.65
N ALA A 36 7.98 7.46 12.68
CA ALA A 36 7.17 7.06 11.54
C ALA A 36 5.75 7.60 11.67
N GLY A 37 5.02 7.67 10.56
CA GLY A 37 3.62 8.11 10.54
C GLY A 37 2.69 7.21 11.33
N THR A 38 1.56 7.78 11.73
CA THR A 38 0.51 7.13 12.50
C THR A 38 -0.84 7.30 11.79
N TYR A 39 -1.87 6.56 12.24
CA TYR A 39 -3.25 6.77 11.76
C TYR A 39 -3.71 8.23 11.89
N ASN A 40 -3.23 8.94 12.93
CA ASN A 40 -3.56 10.36 13.12
C ASN A 40 -2.80 11.28 12.14
N ASP A 41 -1.59 10.92 11.72
CA ASP A 41 -0.86 11.65 10.70
C ASP A 41 -1.57 11.52 9.34
N LEU A 42 -2.08 10.33 9.00
CA LEU A 42 -2.88 10.10 7.79
C LEU A 42 -4.20 10.91 7.84
N LEU A 43 -4.84 11.01 9.01
CA LEU A 43 -6.00 11.86 9.21
C LEU A 43 -5.65 13.34 8.99
N THR A 44 -4.50 13.79 9.49
CA THR A 44 -4.03 15.17 9.31
C THR A 44 -3.79 15.47 7.83
N LEU A 45 -3.14 14.56 7.10
CA LEU A 45 -2.97 14.65 5.66
C LEU A 45 -4.33 14.73 4.94
N SER A 46 -5.30 13.87 5.31
CA SER A 46 -6.62 13.85 4.67
C SER A 46 -7.37 15.16 4.83
N ARG A 47 -7.30 15.77 6.02
CA ARG A 47 -7.89 17.10 6.30
C ARG A 47 -7.22 18.21 5.49
N TRP A 48 -5.93 18.11 5.28
CA TRP A 48 -5.22 19.11 4.48
C TRP A 48 -5.58 19.02 3.01
N VAL A 49 -5.53 17.82 2.42
CA VAL A 49 -5.84 17.66 0.99
C VAL A 49 -7.31 17.93 0.65
N SER A 50 -8.23 17.75 1.61
CA SER A 50 -9.64 18.08 1.42
C SER A 50 -9.87 19.56 1.12
N LYS A 51 -9.02 20.46 1.63
CA LYS A 51 -9.08 21.90 1.36
C LYS A 51 -8.85 22.24 -0.12
N PHE A 52 -8.19 21.35 -0.84
CA PHE A 52 -7.91 21.46 -2.27
C PHE A 52 -8.89 20.65 -3.14
N GLY A 53 -9.93 20.06 -2.55
CA GLY A 53 -10.91 19.26 -3.29
C GLY A 53 -10.44 17.87 -3.67
N ALA A 54 -9.36 17.35 -3.04
CA ALA A 54 -8.95 15.95 -3.22
C ALA A 54 -10.05 14.99 -2.76
N GLY A 55 -10.38 14.01 -3.58
CA GLY A 55 -11.42 13.03 -3.32
C GLY A 55 -10.96 11.79 -2.56
N PHE A 56 -9.65 11.57 -2.39
CA PHE A 56 -9.10 10.45 -1.62
C PHE A 56 -7.69 10.71 -1.09
N VAL A 57 -7.31 9.94 -0.07
CA VAL A 57 -5.95 9.76 0.41
C VAL A 57 -5.62 8.28 0.40
N GLY A 58 -4.49 7.91 -0.17
CA GLY A 58 -4.02 6.51 -0.30
C GLY A 58 -2.68 6.28 0.37
N THR A 59 -2.44 5.03 0.73
CA THR A 59 -1.18 4.58 1.34
C THR A 59 -0.91 3.11 1.04
N THR A 60 0.31 2.65 1.28
CA THR A 60 0.70 1.23 1.28
C THR A 60 -0.12 0.42 2.30
N PRO A 61 -0.10 -0.92 2.23
CA PRO A 61 -0.83 -1.77 3.19
C PRO A 61 -0.59 -1.37 4.65
N LEU A 62 -1.67 -1.25 5.41
CA LEU A 62 -1.66 -0.89 6.83
C LEU A 62 -1.70 -2.13 7.74
N LEU A 63 -1.04 -3.20 7.31
CA LEU A 63 -1.11 -4.52 7.91
C LEU A 63 0.08 -4.79 8.84
N PRO A 64 -0.02 -5.76 9.78
CA PRO A 64 1.03 -6.02 10.74
C PRO A 64 2.33 -6.47 10.08
N LEU A 65 3.44 -5.89 10.52
CA LEU A 65 4.78 -6.29 10.09
C LEU A 65 5.18 -7.62 10.72
N ASN A 66 6.00 -8.38 10.01
CA ASN A 66 6.58 -9.61 10.55
C ASN A 66 7.69 -9.28 11.58
N PRO A 67 7.58 -9.75 12.84
CA PRO A 67 8.54 -9.42 13.89
C PRO A 67 9.78 -10.34 13.93
N ASN A 68 9.90 -11.31 13.01
CA ASN A 68 10.94 -12.35 13.06
C ASN A 68 12.37 -11.82 12.80
N HIS A 69 13.39 -12.63 13.10
CA HIS A 69 14.81 -12.29 13.16
C HIS A 69 15.41 -11.67 11.87
N THR A 70 14.83 -11.92 10.71
CA THR A 70 15.12 -11.22 9.46
C THR A 70 14.04 -10.19 9.21
N PHE A 71 14.07 -9.11 9.98
CA PHE A 71 13.02 -8.08 9.88
C PHE A 71 12.97 -7.48 8.47
N ASP A 72 11.96 -7.89 7.70
CA ASP A 72 11.62 -7.28 6.43
C ASP A 72 10.48 -6.26 6.64
N PRO A 73 10.73 -4.95 6.44
CA PRO A 73 9.72 -3.92 6.58
C PRO A 73 8.74 -3.86 5.40
N SER A 74 8.81 -4.80 4.44
CA SER A 74 7.92 -4.82 3.28
C SER A 74 6.45 -4.85 3.71
N PRO A 75 5.63 -3.90 3.29
CA PRO A 75 4.20 -3.93 3.57
C PRO A 75 3.46 -5.02 2.75
N TYR A 76 4.15 -5.64 1.78
CA TYR A 76 3.57 -6.63 0.87
C TYR A 76 3.74 -8.09 1.32
N THR A 77 4.49 -8.30 2.42
CA THR A 77 4.60 -9.58 3.11
C THR A 77 4.12 -9.48 4.57
N PRO A 78 2.88 -9.01 4.79
CA PRO A 78 2.39 -8.76 6.14
C PRO A 78 2.26 -10.07 6.94
N PHE A 79 2.29 -9.94 8.27
CA PHE A 79 2.05 -11.05 9.19
C PHE A 79 0.61 -11.55 9.18
N SER A 80 -0.34 -10.68 8.80
CA SER A 80 -1.75 -10.99 8.61
C SER A 80 -2.40 -9.98 7.65
N LYS A 81 -3.40 -10.43 6.87
CA LYS A 81 -4.27 -9.58 6.04
C LYS A 81 -5.63 -9.28 6.69
N VAL A 82 -5.88 -9.80 7.87
CA VAL A 82 -7.15 -9.65 8.62
C VAL A 82 -6.99 -8.94 9.96
N PHE A 83 -5.80 -8.34 10.19
CA PHE A 83 -5.53 -7.47 11.33
C PHE A 83 -4.83 -6.20 10.88
N TRP A 84 -4.88 -5.14 11.71
CA TRP A 84 -4.24 -3.85 11.39
C TRP A 84 -2.89 -3.71 12.08
N SER A 85 -2.01 -2.94 11.48
CA SER A 85 -0.66 -2.74 12.00
C SER A 85 -0.65 -1.97 13.32
N GLU A 86 -0.11 -2.59 14.35
CA GLU A 86 0.18 -1.96 15.64
C GLU A 86 1.25 -0.86 15.52
N PHE A 87 2.08 -0.96 14.48
CA PHE A 87 3.14 0.01 14.19
C PHE A 87 2.61 1.42 13.96
N TYR A 88 1.41 1.56 13.36
CA TYR A 88 0.80 2.87 13.05
C TYR A 88 -0.07 3.44 14.16
N VAL A 89 -0.18 2.76 15.30
CA VAL A 89 -0.95 3.27 16.45
C VAL A 89 -0.30 4.55 16.99
N ASP A 90 -1.10 5.60 17.15
CA ASP A 90 -0.69 6.85 17.81
C ASP A 90 -0.84 6.71 19.32
N LEU A 91 0.29 6.65 20.02
CA LEU A 91 0.37 6.64 21.49
C LEU A 91 0.72 8.04 22.04
N ASN A 92 0.88 9.04 21.19
CA ASN A 92 1.26 10.40 21.56
C ASN A 92 0.06 11.21 22.07
N THR A 93 -0.45 10.83 23.24
CA THR A 93 -1.48 11.60 23.97
C THR A 93 -0.86 12.38 25.12
N PRO A 94 -1.45 13.53 25.55
CA PRO A 94 -0.94 14.29 26.68
C PRO A 94 -0.83 13.46 27.99
N SER A 95 -1.73 12.50 28.18
CA SER A 95 -1.69 11.57 29.31
C SER A 95 -0.48 10.65 29.23
N ASN A 96 -0.28 9.99 28.07
CA ASN A 96 0.84 9.07 27.88
C ASN A 96 2.19 9.77 27.97
N LEU A 97 2.33 10.96 27.38
CA LEU A 97 3.56 11.75 27.41
C LEU A 97 4.02 12.11 28.82
N ARG A 98 3.07 12.37 29.75
CA ARG A 98 3.40 12.63 31.17
C ARG A 98 3.97 11.40 31.87
N LYS A 99 3.59 10.20 31.45
CA LYS A 99 4.02 8.93 32.03
C LYS A 99 5.36 8.43 31.46
N LEU A 100 5.89 9.05 30.39
CA LEU A 100 7.15 8.63 29.77
C LEU A 100 8.34 8.95 30.67
N SER A 101 9.22 7.97 30.86
CA SER A 101 10.53 8.16 31.47
C SER A 101 11.42 9.08 30.62
N HIS A 102 12.44 9.66 31.25
CA HIS A 102 13.44 10.47 30.54
C HIS A 102 14.11 9.65 29.42
N THR A 103 14.50 8.40 29.69
CA THR A 103 15.11 7.50 28.70
C THR A 103 14.21 7.27 27.48
N LEU A 104 12.92 7.05 27.67
CA LEU A 104 11.98 6.89 26.54
C LEU A 104 11.84 8.18 25.72
N LYS A 105 11.85 9.35 26.37
CA LYS A 105 11.80 10.64 25.65
C LYS A 105 13.06 10.84 24.80
N GLU A 106 14.24 10.50 25.29
CA GLU A 106 15.47 10.59 24.49
C GLU A 106 15.46 9.59 23.32
N ARG A 107 15.04 8.34 23.52
CA ARG A 107 14.88 7.38 22.41
C ARG A 107 13.89 7.86 21.34
N ILE A 108 12.79 8.51 21.72
CA ILE A 108 11.84 9.11 20.77
C ILE A 108 12.52 10.23 19.96
N LYS A 109 13.37 11.05 20.60
CA LYS A 109 14.14 12.08 19.89
C LYS A 109 15.11 11.46 18.87
N GLU A 110 15.81 10.40 19.24
CA GLU A 110 16.75 9.69 18.37
C GLU A 110 16.05 9.15 17.11
N VAL A 111 14.94 8.41 17.25
CA VAL A 111 14.20 7.89 16.09
C VAL A 111 13.59 9.02 15.25
N ASN A 112 13.23 10.15 15.85
CA ASN A 112 12.74 11.32 15.13
C ASN A 112 13.85 12.04 14.33
N ALA A 113 15.09 11.99 14.79
CA ALA A 113 16.25 12.57 14.11
C ALA A 113 16.77 11.71 12.94
N SER A 114 16.39 10.44 12.90
CA SER A 114 16.85 9.51 11.85
C SER A 114 16.30 9.92 10.47
N LYS A 115 17.16 9.81 9.44
CA LYS A 115 16.75 10.00 8.03
C LYS A 115 15.97 8.81 7.47
N LYS A 116 16.09 7.64 8.08
CA LYS A 116 15.39 6.41 7.71
C LYS A 116 14.47 5.98 8.84
N VAL A 117 13.43 5.24 8.51
CA VAL A 117 12.52 4.65 9.51
C VAL A 117 13.27 3.52 10.24
N ASP A 118 13.46 3.70 11.53
CA ASP A 118 14.04 2.72 12.43
C ASP A 118 12.93 1.88 13.08
N TYR A 119 12.42 0.94 12.31
CA TYR A 119 11.27 0.11 12.71
C TYR A 119 11.51 -0.59 14.05
N GLU A 120 12.70 -1.17 14.25
CA GLU A 120 13.01 -1.98 15.43
C GLU A 120 12.96 -1.14 16.71
N ASN A 121 13.58 0.05 16.70
CA ASN A 121 13.54 0.95 17.85
C ASN A 121 12.15 1.56 18.05
N ILE A 122 11.43 1.90 16.99
CA ILE A 122 10.06 2.42 17.08
C ILE A 122 9.13 1.37 17.68
N ILE A 123 9.19 0.10 17.22
CA ILE A 123 8.41 -1.01 17.78
C ILE A 123 8.74 -1.18 19.27
N LYS A 124 10.02 -1.27 19.64
CA LYS A 124 10.45 -1.40 21.04
C LYS A 124 9.93 -0.27 21.93
N ILE A 125 9.97 0.98 21.44
CA ILE A 125 9.44 2.14 22.18
C ILE A 125 7.92 1.98 22.39
N LYS A 126 7.20 1.66 21.33
CA LYS A 126 5.73 1.48 21.39
C LYS A 126 5.34 0.30 22.29
N GLU A 127 6.05 -0.80 22.23
CA GLU A 127 5.84 -1.95 23.09
C GLU A 127 6.05 -1.63 24.57
N LEU A 128 7.14 -0.92 24.92
CA LEU A 128 7.40 -0.51 26.29
C LEU A 128 6.32 0.43 26.83
N VAL A 129 5.85 1.35 26.02
CA VAL A 129 4.75 2.24 26.43
C VAL A 129 3.44 1.48 26.55
N ALA A 130 3.14 0.62 25.58
CA ALA A 130 1.90 -0.14 25.54
C ALA A 130 1.80 -1.15 26.69
N ALA A 131 2.90 -1.73 27.16
CA ALA A 131 2.90 -2.69 28.28
C ALA A 131 2.27 -2.06 29.55
N ASN A 132 2.70 -0.85 29.91
CA ASN A 132 2.16 -0.13 31.06
C ASN A 132 0.70 0.29 30.88
N LEU A 133 0.34 0.70 29.65
CA LEU A 133 -1.02 1.16 29.33
C LEU A 133 -2.00 -0.01 29.21
N ALA A 134 -1.55 -1.17 28.75
CA ALA A 134 -2.36 -2.37 28.61
C ALA A 134 -2.87 -2.89 29.96
N GLU A 135 -2.00 -2.96 30.94
CA GLU A 135 -2.36 -3.38 32.31
C GLU A 135 -3.42 -2.44 32.89
N GLU A 136 -3.16 -1.12 32.84
CA GLU A 136 -4.11 -0.12 33.31
C GLU A 136 -5.46 -0.19 32.59
N ALA A 137 -5.48 -0.32 31.27
CA ALA A 137 -6.71 -0.30 30.48
C ALA A 137 -7.53 -1.61 30.60
N ILE A 138 -6.87 -2.75 30.63
CA ILE A 138 -7.53 -4.06 30.67
C ILE A 138 -7.97 -4.39 32.11
N GLU A 139 -7.17 -4.10 33.11
CA GLU A 139 -7.45 -4.47 34.51
C GLU A 139 -8.31 -3.40 35.22
N ASN A 140 -7.95 -2.12 35.09
CA ASN A 140 -8.58 -0.99 35.82
C ASN A 140 -9.83 -0.39 35.14
N GLY A 141 -10.22 -0.90 33.96
CA GLY A 141 -11.59 -0.66 33.51
C GLY A 141 -11.83 0.42 32.48
N ASP A 142 -10.99 0.55 31.43
CA ASP A 142 -11.49 1.25 30.25
C ASP A 142 -12.64 0.46 29.63
N HIS A 143 -13.87 0.90 29.93
CA HIS A 143 -15.10 0.25 29.47
C HIS A 143 -15.17 0.14 27.94
N THR A 144 -14.55 1.06 27.21
CA THR A 144 -14.53 1.03 25.74
C THR A 144 -13.67 -0.12 25.24
N ILE A 145 -12.48 -0.28 25.82
CA ILE A 145 -11.54 -1.35 25.45
C ILE A 145 -12.10 -2.72 25.82
N LYS A 146 -12.58 -2.87 27.06
CA LYS A 146 -13.19 -4.15 27.52
C LYS A 146 -14.38 -4.55 26.67
N ARG A 147 -15.28 -3.62 26.38
CA ARG A 147 -16.44 -3.88 25.52
C ARG A 147 -16.00 -4.29 24.12
N TYR A 148 -15.02 -3.57 23.54
CA TYR A 148 -14.53 -3.85 22.19
C TYR A 148 -13.93 -5.24 22.09
N ILE A 149 -13.08 -5.64 23.05
CA ILE A 149 -12.51 -6.99 23.12
C ILE A 149 -13.61 -8.06 23.19
N LYS A 150 -14.63 -7.84 24.03
CA LYS A 150 -15.76 -8.77 24.18
C LYS A 150 -16.57 -8.93 22.88
N GLU A 151 -16.70 -7.86 22.10
CA GLU A 151 -17.39 -7.87 20.79
C GLU A 151 -16.54 -8.46 19.66
N HIS A 152 -15.21 -8.61 19.87
CA HIS A 152 -14.21 -9.02 18.88
C HIS A 152 -13.30 -10.13 19.41
N PRO A 153 -13.80 -11.34 19.63
CA PRO A 153 -13.01 -12.45 20.21
C PRO A 153 -11.81 -12.87 19.34
N GLU A 154 -11.85 -12.57 18.03
CA GLU A 154 -10.73 -12.80 17.11
C GLU A 154 -9.45 -12.06 17.50
N LEU A 155 -9.58 -10.93 18.23
CA LEU A 155 -8.43 -10.18 18.74
C LEU A 155 -7.64 -10.96 19.78
N GLU A 156 -8.32 -11.75 20.62
CA GLU A 156 -7.65 -12.60 21.62
C GLU A 156 -6.85 -13.72 20.93
N GLU A 157 -7.42 -14.39 19.93
CA GLU A 157 -6.73 -15.46 19.19
C GLU A 157 -5.44 -14.92 18.55
N TYR A 158 -5.54 -13.77 17.87
CA TYR A 158 -4.39 -13.10 17.27
C TYR A 158 -3.34 -12.69 18.31
N ALA A 159 -3.75 -12.05 19.41
CA ALA A 159 -2.85 -11.61 20.46
C ALA A 159 -2.11 -12.79 21.14
N ARG A 160 -2.82 -13.92 21.37
CA ARG A 160 -2.21 -15.15 21.86
C ARG A 160 -1.19 -15.72 20.89
N PHE A 161 -1.52 -15.77 19.61
CA PHE A 161 -0.58 -16.20 18.57
C PHE A 161 0.68 -15.31 18.54
N ARG A 162 0.51 -13.97 18.57
CA ARG A 162 1.63 -13.02 18.62
C ARG A 162 2.51 -13.24 19.86
N ALA A 163 1.90 -13.36 21.03
CA ALA A 163 2.60 -13.59 22.28
C ALA A 163 3.40 -14.90 22.25
N SER A 164 2.83 -15.98 21.70
CA SER A 164 3.51 -17.29 21.60
C SER A 164 4.75 -17.28 20.70
N LYS A 165 4.81 -16.34 19.74
CA LYS A 165 5.99 -16.17 18.84
C LYS A 165 7.12 -15.35 19.46
N GLN A 166 6.86 -14.62 20.55
CA GLN A 166 7.81 -13.66 21.11
C GLN A 166 8.24 -13.98 22.55
N ALA A 167 7.41 -14.72 23.30
CA ALA A 167 7.67 -14.99 24.72
C ALA A 167 8.58 -16.20 24.93
N SER A 168 9.49 -16.06 25.89
CA SER A 168 10.40 -17.13 26.37
C SER A 168 9.96 -17.73 27.70
N SER A 169 8.96 -17.14 28.38
CA SER A 169 8.39 -17.60 29.64
C SER A 169 6.89 -17.33 29.74
N ASN A 170 6.18 -18.04 30.64
CA ASN A 170 4.76 -17.82 30.86
C ASN A 170 4.46 -16.39 31.32
N LYS A 171 5.30 -15.79 32.15
CA LYS A 171 5.13 -14.41 32.61
C LYS A 171 5.27 -13.42 31.45
N GLU A 172 6.23 -13.63 30.58
CA GLU A 172 6.39 -12.81 29.38
C GLU A 172 5.23 -13.02 28.41
N TYR A 173 4.76 -14.25 28.25
CA TYR A 173 3.60 -14.56 27.41
C TYR A 173 2.36 -13.76 27.83
N GLU A 174 1.99 -13.76 29.10
CA GLU A 174 0.82 -13.01 29.59
C GLU A 174 0.99 -11.50 29.40
N ALA A 175 2.19 -10.97 29.63
CA ALA A 175 2.50 -9.55 29.39
C ALA A 175 2.37 -9.19 27.90
N ARG A 176 2.93 -10.01 27.00
CA ARG A 176 2.86 -9.84 25.54
C ARG A 176 1.43 -9.99 25.03
N PHE A 177 0.68 -10.96 25.56
CA PHE A 177 -0.73 -11.14 25.21
C PHE A 177 -1.56 -9.87 25.49
N LYS A 178 -1.49 -9.35 26.73
CA LYS A 178 -2.19 -8.11 27.10
C LYS A 178 -1.76 -6.93 26.22
N GLN A 179 -0.48 -6.81 25.94
CA GLN A 179 0.11 -5.76 25.11
C GLN A 179 -0.43 -5.80 23.68
N HIS A 180 -0.41 -6.98 23.01
CA HIS A 180 -0.91 -7.11 21.65
C HIS A 180 -2.43 -6.92 21.59
N LEU A 181 -3.17 -7.45 22.57
CA LEU A 181 -4.61 -7.25 22.66
C LEU A 181 -4.98 -5.76 22.75
N TYR A 182 -4.26 -5.03 23.59
CA TYR A 182 -4.42 -3.58 23.73
C TYR A 182 -4.09 -2.82 22.44
N LEU A 183 -2.92 -3.10 21.84
CA LEU A 183 -2.47 -2.40 20.62
C LEU A 183 -3.37 -2.70 19.42
N GLN A 184 -3.84 -3.96 19.25
CA GLN A 184 -4.80 -4.30 18.21
C GLN A 184 -6.15 -3.60 18.41
N THR A 185 -6.63 -3.52 19.64
CA THR A 185 -7.84 -2.75 19.95
C THR A 185 -7.68 -1.28 19.57
N LEU A 186 -6.54 -0.68 19.92
CA LEU A 186 -6.24 0.71 19.53
C LEU A 186 -6.12 0.88 18.02
N ALA A 187 -5.46 -0.03 17.32
CA ALA A 187 -5.33 0.02 15.86
C ALA A 187 -6.70 0.04 15.18
N GLN A 188 -7.60 -0.85 15.60
CA GLN A 188 -8.99 -0.90 15.11
C GLN A 188 -9.76 0.41 15.40
N LEU A 189 -9.70 0.89 16.64
CA LEU A 189 -10.41 2.11 17.04
C LEU A 189 -9.88 3.35 16.31
N GLN A 190 -8.56 3.48 16.18
CA GLN A 190 -7.94 4.62 15.49
C GLN A 190 -8.22 4.59 13.99
N LEU A 191 -8.17 3.42 13.35
CA LEU A 191 -8.52 3.31 11.93
C LEU A 191 -10.02 3.56 11.69
N LYS A 192 -10.90 3.08 12.56
CA LYS A 192 -12.33 3.38 12.53
C LYS A 192 -12.58 4.89 12.65
N HIS A 193 -11.84 5.56 13.56
CA HIS A 193 -11.90 7.01 13.71
C HIS A 193 -11.42 7.72 12.45
N LEU A 194 -10.27 7.33 11.90
CA LEU A 194 -9.72 7.84 10.63
C LEU A 194 -10.76 7.73 9.52
N ALA A 195 -11.29 6.53 9.25
CA ALA A 195 -12.28 6.30 8.20
C ALA A 195 -13.56 7.14 8.37
N SER A 196 -14.04 7.29 9.61
CA SER A 196 -15.18 8.16 9.93
C SER A 196 -14.90 9.62 9.65
N GLN A 197 -13.73 10.12 10.05
CA GLN A 197 -13.37 11.53 9.86
C GLN A 197 -13.07 11.86 8.40
N THR A 198 -12.35 10.99 7.66
CA THR A 198 -12.10 11.19 6.22
C THR A 198 -13.43 11.31 5.46
N LYS A 199 -14.39 10.43 5.76
CA LYS A 199 -15.73 10.49 5.18
C LYS A 199 -16.46 11.81 5.45
N LYS A 200 -16.36 12.35 6.69
CA LYS A 200 -16.95 13.65 7.05
C LYS A 200 -16.34 14.81 6.27
N HIS A 201 -15.08 14.70 5.88
CA HIS A 201 -14.38 15.71 5.07
C HIS A 201 -14.55 15.49 3.55
N GLY A 202 -15.37 14.52 3.12
CA GLY A 202 -15.57 14.19 1.70
C GLY A 202 -14.40 13.44 1.05
N VAL A 203 -13.40 13.01 1.84
CA VAL A 203 -12.22 12.29 1.37
C VAL A 203 -12.41 10.80 1.56
N LYS A 204 -12.19 10.02 0.51
CA LYS A 204 -12.22 8.55 0.56
C LYS A 204 -10.89 8.02 1.07
N LEU A 205 -10.94 6.95 1.85
CA LEU A 205 -9.74 6.20 2.22
C LEU A 205 -9.45 5.17 1.13
N TYR A 206 -8.27 5.27 0.52
CA TYR A 206 -7.75 4.29 -0.42
C TYR A 206 -6.80 3.36 0.35
N LEU A 207 -7.16 2.09 0.45
CA LEU A 207 -6.35 1.04 1.06
C LEU A 207 -5.82 0.08 0.00
N ASP A 208 -4.76 -0.62 0.35
CA ASP A 208 -4.07 -1.56 -0.51
C ASP A 208 -4.09 -2.96 0.13
N LEU A 209 -4.55 -3.97 -0.62
CA LEU A 209 -4.58 -5.36 -0.21
C LEU A 209 -3.48 -6.12 -0.95
N PRO A 210 -2.40 -6.53 -0.26
CA PRO A 210 -1.31 -7.28 -0.87
C PRO A 210 -1.76 -8.67 -1.31
N LEU A 211 -1.06 -9.21 -2.29
CA LEU A 211 -1.31 -10.55 -2.84
C LEU A 211 -1.27 -11.63 -1.77
N GLY A 212 -0.21 -11.67 -0.98
CA GLY A 212 0.04 -12.72 0.00
C GLY A 212 0.29 -12.22 1.40
N CYS A 213 0.74 -13.11 2.24
CA CYS A 213 1.19 -12.85 3.61
C CYS A 213 2.45 -13.66 3.92
N SER A 214 3.12 -13.33 5.02
CA SER A 214 4.29 -14.07 5.48
C SER A 214 3.96 -15.55 5.72
N PRO A 215 4.81 -16.50 5.27
CA PRO A 215 4.65 -17.93 5.54
C PRO A 215 4.60 -18.27 7.04
N ASP A 216 5.28 -17.47 7.88
CA ASP A 216 5.30 -17.64 9.35
C ASP A 216 4.20 -16.82 10.04
N GLY A 217 3.36 -16.13 9.26
CA GLY A 217 2.34 -15.23 9.74
C GLY A 217 1.13 -15.92 10.35
N TYR A 218 0.28 -15.09 10.97
CA TYR A 218 -0.97 -15.57 11.58
C TYR A 218 -1.89 -16.23 10.55
N ASP A 219 -2.04 -15.65 9.36
CA ASP A 219 -2.95 -16.17 8.35
C ASP A 219 -2.51 -17.56 7.86
N ALA A 220 -1.22 -17.74 7.58
CA ALA A 220 -0.67 -19.03 7.17
C ALA A 220 -0.79 -20.11 8.27
N TRP A 221 -0.78 -19.71 9.54
CA TRP A 221 -1.04 -20.60 10.68
C TRP A 221 -2.55 -20.93 10.82
N ARG A 222 -3.40 -19.90 10.79
CA ARG A 222 -4.84 -20.02 11.06
C ARG A 222 -5.58 -20.78 9.96
N TRP A 223 -5.20 -20.54 8.71
CA TRP A 223 -5.77 -21.21 7.53
C TRP A 223 -4.76 -22.15 6.87
N SER A 224 -3.98 -22.87 7.68
CA SER A 224 -2.90 -23.74 7.20
C SER A 224 -3.34 -24.84 6.23
N ASN A 225 -4.63 -25.18 6.20
CA ASN A 225 -5.24 -26.15 5.30
C ASN A 225 -5.40 -25.65 3.86
N ILE A 226 -5.41 -24.33 3.62
CA ILE A 226 -5.54 -23.76 2.28
C ILE A 226 -4.20 -23.28 1.71
N PHE A 227 -3.18 -22.96 2.53
CA PHE A 227 -1.88 -22.55 2.06
C PHE A 227 -1.01 -23.74 1.63
N VAL A 228 -0.36 -23.62 0.46
CA VAL A 228 0.53 -24.66 -0.05
C VAL A 228 1.92 -24.46 0.56
N LYS A 229 2.43 -25.47 1.27
CA LYS A 229 3.76 -25.45 1.86
C LYS A 229 4.82 -25.80 0.83
N ASP A 230 6.05 -25.33 1.04
CA ASP A 230 7.23 -25.59 0.19
C ASP A 230 7.07 -25.18 -1.28
N VAL A 231 6.18 -24.22 -1.51
CA VAL A 231 5.97 -23.54 -2.80
C VAL A 231 5.82 -22.05 -2.54
N TYR A 232 6.39 -21.25 -3.41
CA TYR A 232 6.32 -19.78 -3.33
C TYR A 232 5.67 -19.21 -4.59
N VAL A 233 5.06 -18.04 -4.44
CA VAL A 233 4.55 -17.25 -5.56
C VAL A 233 5.68 -16.40 -6.11
N GLY A 234 5.69 -16.20 -7.43
CA GLY A 234 6.63 -15.34 -8.09
C GLY A 234 6.17 -14.94 -9.49
N ALA A 235 7.14 -14.60 -10.32
CA ALA A 235 6.95 -14.31 -11.74
C ALA A 235 8.04 -14.98 -12.58
N PRO A 236 7.72 -15.47 -13.80
CA PRO A 236 8.71 -16.03 -14.70
C PRO A 236 9.70 -14.96 -15.19
N PRO A 237 10.83 -15.37 -15.81
CA PRO A 237 11.74 -14.46 -16.47
C PRO A 237 11.05 -13.51 -17.45
N ASP A 238 11.43 -12.24 -17.40
CA ASP A 238 11.01 -11.20 -18.33
C ASP A 238 12.17 -10.27 -18.69
N SER A 239 11.92 -9.23 -19.48
CA SER A 239 12.94 -8.25 -19.88
C SER A 239 13.53 -7.43 -18.73
N PHE A 240 12.80 -7.26 -17.62
CA PHE A 240 13.25 -6.55 -16.42
C PHE A 240 13.92 -7.47 -15.41
N PHE A 241 13.48 -8.74 -15.34
CA PHE A 241 13.96 -9.75 -14.41
C PHE A 241 14.32 -11.05 -15.15
N PRO A 242 15.51 -11.11 -15.80
CA PRO A 242 15.91 -12.25 -16.62
C PRO A 242 15.97 -13.61 -15.90
N LYS A 243 16.05 -13.61 -14.57
CA LYS A 243 16.02 -14.81 -13.72
C LYS A 243 14.66 -15.09 -13.08
N GLY A 244 13.62 -14.34 -13.48
CA GLY A 244 12.33 -14.36 -12.79
C GLY A 244 12.41 -13.77 -11.39
N GLN A 245 11.31 -13.86 -10.65
CA GLN A 245 11.20 -13.35 -9.29
C GLN A 245 10.55 -14.39 -8.39
N ASN A 246 11.07 -14.53 -7.17
CA ASN A 246 10.43 -15.28 -6.09
C ASN A 246 10.06 -14.30 -4.97
N TRP A 247 8.76 -14.18 -4.66
CA TRP A 247 8.25 -13.20 -3.68
C TRP A 247 8.20 -13.75 -2.24
N GLY A 248 8.56 -15.01 -2.03
CA GLY A 248 8.67 -15.62 -0.69
C GLY A 248 7.33 -15.80 0.05
N ILE A 249 6.20 -15.74 -0.64
CA ILE A 249 4.86 -15.93 -0.07
C ILE A 249 4.25 -17.25 -0.54
N ASN A 250 3.55 -17.95 0.34
CA ASN A 250 2.90 -19.20 -0.04
C ASN A 250 1.63 -18.96 -0.84
N PRO A 251 1.41 -19.68 -1.95
CA PRO A 251 0.15 -19.60 -2.68
C PRO A 251 -0.99 -20.30 -1.93
N ILE A 252 -2.20 -19.89 -2.24
CA ILE A 252 -3.43 -20.54 -1.77
C ILE A 252 -3.80 -21.64 -2.76
N HIS A 253 -4.15 -22.84 -2.27
CA HIS A 253 -4.56 -23.95 -3.11
C HIS A 253 -5.94 -23.68 -3.74
N PRO A 254 -6.10 -23.72 -5.08
CA PRO A 254 -7.34 -23.31 -5.76
C PRO A 254 -8.56 -24.14 -5.39
N GLU A 255 -8.39 -25.45 -5.17
CA GLU A 255 -9.50 -26.32 -4.77
C GLU A 255 -9.82 -26.16 -3.29
N LYS A 256 -8.81 -26.10 -2.41
CA LYS A 256 -9.02 -25.98 -0.96
C LYS A 256 -9.73 -24.70 -0.55
N ILE A 257 -9.35 -23.56 -1.15
CA ILE A 257 -10.06 -22.32 -0.86
C ILE A 257 -11.53 -22.40 -1.29
N ARG A 258 -11.83 -23.10 -2.38
CA ARG A 258 -13.18 -23.33 -2.86
C ARG A 258 -13.96 -24.29 -1.95
N GLU A 259 -13.34 -25.37 -1.47
CA GLU A 259 -13.91 -26.29 -0.50
C GLU A 259 -14.32 -25.60 0.81
N GLU A 260 -13.51 -24.62 1.28
CA GLU A 260 -13.76 -23.76 2.44
C GLU A 260 -14.71 -22.58 2.12
N GLY A 261 -15.33 -22.55 0.95
CA GLY A 261 -16.26 -21.49 0.56
C GLY A 261 -15.65 -20.09 0.43
N TYR A 262 -14.34 -19.99 0.18
CA TYR A 262 -13.58 -18.74 0.08
C TYR A 262 -13.52 -17.92 1.38
N ASP A 263 -13.78 -18.52 2.54
CA ASP A 263 -13.87 -17.82 3.82
C ASP A 263 -12.71 -16.86 4.08
N TYR A 264 -11.47 -17.32 3.92
CA TYR A 264 -10.29 -16.49 4.10
C TYR A 264 -10.25 -15.27 3.15
N PHE A 265 -10.55 -15.49 1.87
CA PHE A 265 -10.55 -14.38 0.89
C PHE A 265 -11.66 -13.37 1.21
N ILE A 266 -12.85 -13.85 1.56
CA ILE A 266 -13.98 -13.02 1.98
C ILE A 266 -13.58 -12.17 3.20
N GLN A 267 -12.97 -12.79 4.21
CA GLN A 267 -12.51 -12.06 5.41
C GLN A 267 -11.47 -10.99 5.06
N CYS A 268 -10.49 -11.27 4.19
CA CYS A 268 -9.52 -10.27 3.73
C CYS A 268 -10.21 -9.07 3.05
N ILE A 269 -11.14 -9.34 2.12
CA ILE A 269 -11.88 -8.30 1.39
C ILE A 269 -12.74 -7.46 2.35
N GLN A 270 -13.51 -8.11 3.22
CA GLN A 270 -14.38 -7.44 4.19
C GLN A 270 -13.58 -6.61 5.19
N HIS A 271 -12.44 -7.13 5.68
CA HIS A 271 -11.58 -6.43 6.62
C HIS A 271 -11.15 -5.06 6.06
N HIS A 272 -10.75 -5.01 4.80
CA HIS A 272 -10.34 -3.77 4.14
C HIS A 272 -11.52 -2.88 3.75
N MET A 273 -12.56 -3.44 3.09
CA MET A 273 -13.69 -2.67 2.59
C MET A 273 -14.57 -2.08 3.71
N ARG A 274 -14.48 -2.60 4.93
CA ARG A 274 -15.13 -2.03 6.10
C ARG A 274 -14.72 -0.58 6.36
N PHE A 275 -13.50 -0.20 5.98
CA PHE A 275 -12.95 1.14 6.17
C PHE A 275 -12.62 1.86 4.86
N ALA A 276 -12.27 1.14 3.81
CA ALA A 276 -11.93 1.69 2.51
C ALA A 276 -13.18 2.05 1.67
N GLN A 277 -13.11 3.13 0.92
CA GLN A 277 -14.04 3.43 -0.17
C GLN A 277 -13.40 3.19 -1.54
N ILE A 278 -12.09 2.97 -1.57
CA ILE A 278 -11.31 2.51 -2.71
C ILE A 278 -10.35 1.44 -2.21
N LEU A 279 -10.37 0.27 -2.82
CA LEU A 279 -9.47 -0.84 -2.49
C LEU A 279 -8.66 -1.23 -3.72
N ARG A 280 -7.33 -1.16 -3.62
CA ARG A 280 -6.43 -1.74 -4.62
C ARG A 280 -6.19 -3.21 -4.28
N LEU A 281 -6.38 -4.07 -5.24
CA LEU A 281 -5.95 -5.46 -5.21
C LEU A 281 -4.60 -5.54 -5.92
N ASP A 282 -3.59 -5.89 -5.16
CA ASP A 282 -2.25 -6.11 -5.66
C ASP A 282 -2.22 -7.33 -6.57
N HIS A 283 -1.52 -7.22 -7.72
CA HIS A 283 -1.36 -8.29 -8.70
C HIS A 283 -2.66 -8.98 -9.07
N VAL A 284 -3.62 -8.26 -9.68
CA VAL A 284 -4.97 -8.78 -9.97
C VAL A 284 -5.00 -10.04 -10.85
N MET A 285 -3.91 -10.34 -11.57
CA MET A 285 -3.72 -11.57 -12.33
C MET A 285 -3.85 -12.82 -11.45
N ALA A 286 -3.60 -12.67 -10.16
CA ALA A 286 -3.74 -13.73 -9.16
C ALA A 286 -5.16 -14.32 -9.04
N LEU A 287 -6.17 -13.57 -9.44
CA LEU A 287 -7.55 -14.10 -9.51
C LEU A 287 -7.71 -15.18 -10.57
N HIS A 288 -6.84 -15.18 -11.60
CA HIS A 288 -6.87 -16.09 -12.72
C HIS A 288 -5.79 -17.17 -12.62
N ARG A 289 -4.55 -16.76 -12.30
CA ARG A 289 -3.41 -17.68 -12.22
C ARG A 289 -2.28 -17.07 -11.40
N LEU A 290 -1.52 -17.92 -10.73
CA LEU A 290 -0.29 -17.56 -10.04
C LEU A 290 0.87 -18.43 -10.55
N TYR A 291 2.04 -17.82 -10.61
CA TYR A 291 3.26 -18.55 -10.94
C TYR A 291 3.84 -19.16 -9.66
N TRP A 292 3.89 -20.48 -9.60
CA TRP A 292 4.32 -21.25 -8.45
C TRP A 292 5.73 -21.74 -8.65
N ILE A 293 6.59 -21.49 -7.69
CA ILE A 293 8.01 -21.87 -7.70
C ILE A 293 8.24 -22.83 -6.54
N PRO A 294 8.73 -24.08 -6.78
CA PRO A 294 9.09 -25.00 -5.72
C PRO A 294 10.17 -24.40 -4.82
N LYS A 295 10.14 -24.71 -3.53
CA LYS A 295 11.16 -24.27 -2.58
C LYS A 295 12.54 -24.73 -3.00
N GLY A 296 13.49 -23.80 -3.07
CA GLY A 296 14.87 -24.07 -3.52
C GLY A 296 15.07 -23.98 -5.02
N ALA A 297 14.00 -23.86 -5.84
CA ALA A 297 14.08 -23.67 -7.28
C ALA A 297 14.29 -22.18 -7.65
N GLY A 298 14.83 -21.93 -8.83
CA GLY A 298 14.96 -20.60 -9.42
C GLY A 298 13.63 -20.05 -9.90
N GLY A 299 13.59 -18.74 -10.18
CA GLY A 299 12.40 -18.09 -10.73
C GLY A 299 12.00 -18.56 -12.13
N ASP A 300 12.90 -19.23 -12.84
CA ASP A 300 12.70 -19.82 -14.16
C ASP A 300 12.13 -21.26 -14.12
N GLU A 301 12.09 -21.90 -12.94
CA GLU A 301 11.68 -23.28 -12.75
C GLU A 301 10.23 -23.42 -12.24
N GLY A 302 9.43 -22.38 -12.30
CA GLY A 302 8.05 -22.39 -11.84
C GLY A 302 7.04 -22.77 -12.94
N VAL A 303 5.78 -22.89 -12.52
CA VAL A 303 4.64 -23.15 -13.40
C VAL A 303 3.45 -22.26 -13.05
N TYR A 304 2.61 -21.94 -14.02
CA TYR A 304 1.34 -21.29 -13.75
C TYR A 304 0.29 -22.29 -13.25
N VAL A 305 -0.34 -21.95 -12.13
CA VAL A 305 -1.50 -22.66 -11.56
C VAL A 305 -2.73 -21.76 -11.70
N GLU A 306 -3.78 -22.30 -12.30
CA GLU A 306 -5.02 -21.58 -12.58
C GLU A 306 -5.98 -21.60 -11.39
N TYR A 307 -6.78 -20.54 -11.31
CA TYR A 307 -7.82 -20.34 -10.30
C TYR A 307 -9.17 -20.09 -10.95
N ASN A 308 -10.25 -20.30 -10.22
CA ASN A 308 -11.60 -20.02 -10.70
C ASN A 308 -11.93 -18.52 -10.57
N ALA A 309 -11.46 -17.73 -11.54
CA ALA A 309 -11.54 -16.26 -11.52
C ALA A 309 -12.96 -15.72 -11.34
N GLU A 310 -13.97 -16.34 -11.96
CA GLU A 310 -15.36 -15.88 -11.90
C GLU A 310 -15.91 -15.90 -10.48
N GLU A 311 -15.52 -16.88 -9.65
CA GLU A 311 -15.94 -16.96 -8.25
C GLU A 311 -15.31 -15.83 -7.42
N PHE A 312 -14.04 -15.51 -7.63
CA PHE A 312 -13.38 -14.36 -7.00
C PHE A 312 -14.01 -13.03 -7.41
N TYR A 313 -14.28 -12.83 -8.71
CA TYR A 313 -14.95 -11.62 -9.18
C TYR A 313 -16.36 -11.47 -8.61
N ALA A 314 -17.10 -12.56 -8.48
CA ALA A 314 -18.43 -12.54 -7.87
C ALA A 314 -18.35 -12.10 -6.39
N ILE A 315 -17.40 -12.64 -5.61
CA ILE A 315 -17.16 -12.25 -4.22
C ILE A 315 -16.77 -10.77 -4.13
N ILE A 316 -15.79 -10.33 -4.95
CA ILE A 316 -15.36 -8.94 -4.99
C ILE A 316 -16.54 -8.02 -5.32
N SER A 317 -17.32 -8.36 -6.34
CA SER A 317 -18.49 -7.57 -6.74
C SER A 317 -19.51 -7.46 -5.61
N LEU A 318 -19.85 -8.58 -4.96
CA LEU A 318 -20.80 -8.62 -3.85
C LEU A 318 -20.33 -7.72 -2.70
N GLU A 319 -19.11 -7.91 -2.23
CA GLU A 319 -18.57 -7.17 -1.09
C GLU A 319 -18.36 -5.68 -1.41
N SER A 320 -17.97 -5.35 -2.66
CA SER A 320 -17.83 -3.97 -3.09
C SER A 320 -19.14 -3.18 -3.02
N HIS A 321 -20.27 -3.82 -3.34
CA HIS A 321 -21.60 -3.20 -3.19
C HIS A 321 -22.05 -3.09 -1.75
N ARG A 322 -21.82 -4.13 -0.93
CA ARG A 322 -22.14 -4.12 0.51
C ARG A 322 -21.45 -2.97 1.25
N HIS A 323 -20.20 -2.70 0.86
CA HIS A 323 -19.36 -1.67 1.50
C HIS A 323 -19.30 -0.35 0.71
N ARG A 324 -19.90 -0.26 -0.49
CA ARG A 324 -19.79 0.89 -1.40
C ARG A 324 -18.33 1.27 -1.67
N CYS A 325 -17.51 0.27 -1.93
CA CYS A 325 -16.08 0.38 -2.15
C CYS A 325 -15.75 0.10 -3.63
N ALA A 326 -15.15 1.06 -4.32
CA ALA A 326 -14.63 0.84 -5.67
C ALA A 326 -13.36 0.00 -5.62
N VAL A 327 -13.15 -0.87 -6.61
CA VAL A 327 -12.03 -1.80 -6.62
C VAL A 327 -11.11 -1.51 -7.78
N ILE A 328 -9.83 -1.32 -7.48
CA ILE A 328 -8.75 -1.19 -8.45
C ILE A 328 -8.07 -2.55 -8.55
N GLY A 329 -8.01 -3.11 -9.75
CA GLY A 329 -7.18 -4.28 -10.05
C GLY A 329 -5.85 -3.82 -10.62
N GLU A 330 -4.76 -4.01 -9.89
CA GLU A 330 -3.43 -3.69 -10.38
C GLU A 330 -3.07 -4.66 -11.51
N ASN A 331 -2.98 -4.13 -12.74
CA ASN A 331 -2.73 -4.83 -13.99
C ASN A 331 -1.47 -4.28 -14.68
N LEU A 332 -0.36 -4.27 -13.95
CA LEU A 332 0.94 -3.84 -14.46
C LEU A 332 1.83 -5.05 -14.82
N GLY A 333 2.89 -4.82 -15.61
CA GLY A 333 3.75 -5.88 -16.11
C GLY A 333 3.21 -6.59 -17.36
N THR A 334 3.52 -7.86 -17.52
CA THR A 334 3.10 -8.71 -18.65
C THR A 334 1.70 -9.26 -18.42
N VAL A 335 0.69 -8.45 -18.76
CA VAL A 335 -0.73 -8.77 -18.52
C VAL A 335 -1.39 -9.34 -19.79
N PRO A 336 -1.89 -10.58 -19.77
CA PRO A 336 -2.65 -11.14 -20.87
C PRO A 336 -3.94 -10.36 -21.16
N ASN A 337 -4.31 -10.25 -22.43
CA ASN A 337 -5.50 -9.48 -22.83
C ASN A 337 -6.79 -9.96 -22.19
N TYR A 338 -6.95 -11.27 -21.94
CA TYR A 338 -8.17 -11.80 -21.30
C TYR A 338 -8.35 -11.27 -19.88
N ILE A 339 -7.28 -10.94 -19.17
CA ILE A 339 -7.35 -10.33 -17.83
C ILE A 339 -7.85 -8.90 -17.91
N ASN A 340 -7.34 -8.09 -18.87
CA ASN A 340 -7.83 -6.72 -19.08
C ASN A 340 -9.32 -6.73 -19.46
N ASN A 341 -9.75 -7.68 -20.28
CA ASN A 341 -11.15 -7.87 -20.64
C ASN A 341 -12.01 -8.25 -19.42
N ALA A 342 -11.50 -9.12 -18.53
CA ALA A 342 -12.21 -9.50 -17.31
C ALA A 342 -12.34 -8.32 -16.33
N ILE A 343 -11.27 -7.54 -16.10
CA ILE A 343 -11.30 -6.31 -15.31
C ILE A 343 -12.40 -5.38 -15.81
N GLN A 344 -12.48 -5.15 -17.11
CA GLN A 344 -13.50 -4.30 -17.71
C GLN A 344 -14.92 -4.89 -17.58
N ARG A 345 -15.07 -6.19 -17.84
CA ARG A 345 -16.35 -6.90 -17.75
C ARG A 345 -16.92 -6.85 -16.33
N HIS A 346 -16.09 -7.08 -15.33
CA HIS A 346 -16.48 -7.08 -13.91
C HIS A 346 -16.45 -5.68 -13.27
N GLY A 347 -16.13 -4.63 -14.03
CA GLY A 347 -16.19 -3.25 -13.59
C GLY A 347 -15.11 -2.86 -12.57
N LEU A 348 -13.99 -3.58 -12.51
CA LEU A 348 -12.83 -3.14 -11.76
C LEU A 348 -12.14 -1.99 -12.49
N ILE A 349 -11.43 -1.15 -11.75
CA ILE A 349 -10.66 -0.03 -12.29
C ILE A 349 -9.26 -0.54 -12.62
N GLY A 350 -8.85 -0.45 -13.89
CA GLY A 350 -7.49 -0.79 -14.31
C GLY A 350 -6.51 0.36 -14.09
N CYS A 351 -5.21 0.13 -14.32
CA CYS A 351 -4.14 1.10 -14.10
C CYS A 351 -3.48 1.56 -15.40
N PHE A 352 -3.29 2.87 -15.53
CA PHE A 352 -2.42 3.50 -16.53
C PHE A 352 -1.33 4.28 -15.81
N ILE A 353 -0.09 3.84 -15.94
CA ILE A 353 1.07 4.49 -15.33
C ILE A 353 1.93 5.08 -16.43
N LEU A 354 2.15 6.41 -16.38
CA LEU A 354 2.80 7.15 -17.46
C LEU A 354 4.24 6.68 -17.71
N GLN A 355 4.97 6.30 -16.67
CA GLN A 355 6.35 5.82 -16.80
C GLN A 355 6.47 4.43 -17.44
N ILE A 356 5.36 3.66 -17.56
CA ILE A 356 5.37 2.30 -18.12
C ILE A 356 4.67 2.26 -19.48
N LYS A 357 3.52 2.92 -19.57
CA LYS A 357 2.65 2.80 -20.74
C LYS A 357 3.02 3.82 -21.82
N PRO A 358 2.96 3.45 -23.11
CA PRO A 358 3.15 4.40 -24.18
C PRO A 358 2.21 5.59 -24.06
N LEU A 359 2.72 6.79 -24.26
CA LEU A 359 1.95 8.04 -24.14
C LEU A 359 0.71 8.06 -25.06
N ALA A 360 0.81 7.53 -26.28
CA ALA A 360 -0.30 7.40 -27.21
C ALA A 360 -1.48 6.61 -26.64
N ALA A 361 -1.25 5.66 -25.73
CA ALA A 361 -2.29 4.88 -25.10
C ALA A 361 -3.17 5.70 -24.13
N LEU A 362 -2.70 6.86 -23.66
CA LEU A 362 -3.47 7.73 -22.76
C LEU A 362 -4.76 8.25 -23.40
N GLN A 363 -4.76 8.50 -24.70
CA GLN A 363 -5.94 8.97 -25.43
C GLN A 363 -7.09 7.95 -25.45
N ASN A 364 -6.73 6.67 -25.36
CA ASN A 364 -7.62 5.52 -25.43
C ASN A 364 -7.95 4.90 -24.06
N VAL A 365 -7.54 5.51 -22.94
CA VAL A 365 -7.89 4.99 -21.63
C VAL A 365 -9.40 4.97 -21.43
N SER A 366 -9.91 3.90 -20.83
CA SER A 366 -11.33 3.84 -20.46
C SER A 366 -11.61 4.78 -19.29
N THR A 367 -12.88 5.17 -19.13
CA THR A 367 -13.28 5.92 -17.94
C THR A 367 -12.98 5.14 -16.65
N ASN A 368 -13.03 3.81 -16.69
CA ASN A 368 -12.78 2.94 -15.55
C ASN A 368 -11.29 2.66 -15.37
N THR A 369 -10.49 3.73 -15.29
CA THR A 369 -9.03 3.69 -15.17
C THR A 369 -8.56 4.60 -14.03
N LEU A 370 -7.52 4.16 -13.31
CA LEU A 370 -6.67 4.98 -12.47
C LEU A 370 -5.45 5.41 -13.30
N THR A 371 -5.16 6.71 -13.33
CA THR A 371 -3.93 7.25 -13.93
C THR A 371 -2.99 7.77 -12.85
N ALA A 372 -1.70 7.53 -13.03
CA ALA A 372 -0.63 8.07 -12.19
C ALA A 372 0.66 8.28 -13.01
N LEU A 373 1.60 9.06 -12.49
CA LEU A 373 2.94 9.16 -13.06
C LEU A 373 3.71 7.86 -12.84
N ASN A 374 3.69 7.36 -11.62
CA ASN A 374 4.43 6.20 -11.12
C ASN A 374 3.64 5.48 -10.01
N THR A 375 4.22 4.40 -9.50
CA THR A 375 3.77 3.68 -8.30
C THR A 375 4.85 3.72 -7.22
N HIS A 376 4.56 3.18 -6.04
CA HIS A 376 5.51 3.04 -4.93
C HIS A 376 6.70 2.08 -5.23
N ASP A 377 6.59 1.25 -6.27
CA ASP A 377 7.64 0.33 -6.75
C ASP A 377 8.50 0.93 -7.86
N MET A 378 8.30 2.19 -8.18
CA MET A 378 8.93 2.86 -9.29
C MET A 378 9.74 4.08 -8.81
N PRO A 379 10.70 4.56 -9.62
CA PRO A 379 11.39 5.79 -9.29
C PRO A 379 10.41 6.96 -9.23
N PRO A 380 10.58 7.90 -8.28
CA PRO A 380 9.90 9.19 -8.31
C PRO A 380 10.14 9.89 -9.64
N PHE A 381 9.25 10.81 -10.03
CA PHE A 381 9.28 11.42 -11.35
C PHE A 381 10.61 12.09 -11.70
N LYS A 382 11.25 12.79 -10.75
CA LYS A 382 12.58 13.37 -10.97
C LYS A 382 13.63 12.29 -11.20
N ALA A 383 13.66 11.26 -10.39
CA ALA A 383 14.62 10.15 -10.56
C ALA A 383 14.44 9.44 -11.91
N TYR A 384 13.19 9.31 -12.37
CA TYR A 384 12.87 8.80 -13.71
C TYR A 384 13.44 9.68 -14.81
N LEU A 385 13.29 11.02 -14.73
CA LEU A 385 13.84 11.97 -15.71
C LEU A 385 15.36 11.92 -15.81
N GLU A 386 16.05 11.66 -14.70
CA GLU A 386 17.52 11.61 -14.62
C GLU A 386 18.09 10.19 -14.86
N GLY A 387 17.23 9.18 -15.05
CA GLY A 387 17.65 7.76 -15.22
C GLY A 387 18.37 7.21 -13.98
N ARG A 388 18.05 7.71 -12.78
CA ARG A 388 18.73 7.29 -11.52
C ARG A 388 18.46 5.84 -11.18
N ASP A 389 17.26 5.33 -11.46
CA ASP A 389 16.87 3.94 -11.28
C ASP A 389 17.72 2.97 -12.12
N ILE A 390 17.99 3.33 -13.37
CA ILE A 390 18.83 2.53 -14.29
C ILE A 390 20.27 2.51 -13.78
N LYS A 391 20.83 3.69 -13.47
CA LYS A 391 22.18 3.83 -12.91
C LYS A 391 22.36 3.05 -11.61
N LEU A 392 21.33 3.05 -10.75
CA LEU A 392 21.36 2.34 -9.48
C LEU A 392 21.33 0.82 -9.70
N ARG A 393 20.45 0.31 -10.57
CA ARG A 393 20.40 -1.14 -10.90
C ARG A 393 21.70 -1.61 -11.51
N PHE A 394 22.32 -0.83 -12.38
CA PHE A 394 23.66 -1.13 -12.93
C PHE A 394 24.73 -1.20 -11.83
N LYS A 395 24.76 -0.19 -10.92
CA LYS A 395 25.68 -0.16 -9.78
C LYS A 395 25.52 -1.36 -8.84
N MET A 396 24.30 -1.87 -8.69
CA MET A 396 23.99 -3.03 -7.87
C MET A 396 24.22 -4.37 -8.59
N GLY A 397 24.61 -4.35 -9.87
CA GLY A 397 24.82 -5.57 -10.66
C GLY A 397 23.54 -6.29 -11.06
N LEU A 398 22.39 -5.62 -11.00
CA LEU A 398 21.08 -6.18 -11.39
C LEU A 398 20.89 -6.18 -12.91
N ILE A 399 21.57 -5.31 -13.61
CA ILE A 399 21.63 -5.21 -15.06
C ILE A 399 23.08 -5.01 -15.50
N ASP A 400 23.42 -5.49 -16.69
CA ASP A 400 24.74 -5.27 -17.28
C ASP A 400 24.88 -3.89 -17.95
N LYS A 401 26.07 -3.59 -18.50
CA LYS A 401 26.37 -2.29 -19.11
C LYS A 401 25.54 -2.06 -20.37
N GLU A 402 25.40 -3.07 -21.22
CA GLU A 402 24.65 -2.97 -22.47
C GLU A 402 23.16 -2.72 -22.19
N GLN A 403 22.59 -3.44 -21.27
CA GLN A 403 21.20 -3.22 -20.81
C GLN A 403 21.02 -1.80 -20.26
N ALA A 404 21.94 -1.32 -19.43
CA ALA A 404 21.88 0.04 -18.88
C ALA A 404 21.93 1.11 -19.96
N GLU A 405 22.82 1.00 -20.96
CA GLU A 405 22.94 1.94 -22.08
C GLU A 405 21.67 1.94 -22.95
N ASN A 406 21.13 0.75 -23.24
CA ASN A 406 19.88 0.60 -23.99
C ASN A 406 18.69 1.23 -23.26
N GLU A 407 18.54 0.96 -21.95
CA GLU A 407 17.45 1.53 -21.17
C GLU A 407 17.56 3.07 -21.02
N ILE A 408 18.77 3.63 -20.87
CA ILE A 408 18.98 5.08 -20.86
C ILE A 408 18.58 5.70 -22.19
N THR A 409 18.93 5.05 -23.32
CA THR A 409 18.57 5.51 -24.67
C THR A 409 17.06 5.53 -24.85
N GLN A 410 16.37 4.45 -24.47
CA GLN A 410 14.92 4.36 -24.52
C GLN A 410 14.25 5.40 -23.61
N ARG A 411 14.76 5.59 -22.40
CA ARG A 411 14.27 6.58 -21.44
C ARG A 411 14.38 8.01 -21.98
N THR A 412 15.52 8.34 -22.61
CA THR A 412 15.74 9.63 -23.24
C THR A 412 14.72 9.89 -24.34
N HIS A 413 14.45 8.90 -25.17
CA HIS A 413 13.43 9.00 -26.22
C HIS A 413 12.01 9.19 -25.63
N GLN A 414 11.65 8.43 -24.61
CA GLN A 414 10.35 8.55 -23.93
C GLN A 414 10.14 9.95 -23.31
N ILE A 415 11.19 10.51 -22.71
CA ILE A 415 11.14 11.85 -22.10
C ILE A 415 10.99 12.92 -23.21
N GLU A 416 11.69 12.79 -24.33
CA GLU A 416 11.55 13.74 -25.43
C GLU A 416 10.16 13.65 -26.09
N GLU A 417 9.64 12.45 -26.29
CA GLU A 417 8.27 12.23 -26.76
C GLU A 417 7.25 12.92 -25.82
N LEU A 418 7.41 12.76 -24.50
CA LEU A 418 6.58 13.43 -23.51
C LEU A 418 6.70 14.96 -23.63
N ARG A 419 7.91 15.51 -23.75
CA ARG A 419 8.15 16.96 -23.91
C ARG A 419 7.47 17.51 -25.16
N GLN A 420 7.60 16.84 -26.29
CA GLN A 420 6.99 17.25 -27.55
C GLN A 420 5.48 17.21 -27.47
N HIS A 421 4.90 16.15 -26.89
CA HIS A 421 3.47 16.05 -26.69
C HIS A 421 2.93 17.19 -25.81
N LEU A 422 3.59 17.47 -24.69
CA LEU A 422 3.21 18.55 -23.77
C LEU A 422 3.34 19.95 -24.39
N LYS A 423 4.34 20.16 -25.25
CA LYS A 423 4.47 21.40 -26.06
C LYS A 423 3.32 21.55 -27.05
N THR A 424 3.03 20.50 -27.81
CA THR A 424 1.94 20.47 -28.79
C THR A 424 0.59 20.71 -28.11
N ALA A 425 0.36 20.10 -26.94
CA ALA A 425 -0.82 20.29 -26.12
C ALA A 425 -0.87 21.66 -25.41
N LYS A 426 0.14 22.51 -25.56
CA LYS A 426 0.29 23.81 -24.88
C LYS A 426 0.23 23.74 -23.35
N LEU A 427 0.65 22.62 -22.78
CA LEU A 427 0.69 22.39 -21.34
C LEU A 427 2.04 22.77 -20.72
N LEU A 428 3.13 22.72 -21.49
CA LEU A 428 4.48 22.96 -21.01
C LEU A 428 4.84 24.45 -21.07
N LYS A 429 5.38 24.99 -19.99
CA LYS A 429 5.87 26.37 -19.91
C LYS A 429 7.20 26.56 -20.68
N LYS A 430 7.54 27.80 -21.01
CA LYS A 430 8.76 28.13 -21.78
C LYS A 430 10.07 27.75 -21.05
N SER A 431 10.11 27.83 -19.72
CA SER A 431 11.31 27.49 -18.91
C SER A 431 11.67 26.01 -18.97
N GLN A 432 10.69 25.11 -19.21
CA GLN A 432 10.88 23.66 -19.35
C GLN A 432 11.68 23.00 -18.21
N SER A 433 11.63 23.58 -17.01
CA SER A 433 12.25 23.00 -15.82
C SER A 433 11.59 21.66 -15.45
N GLU A 434 12.27 20.84 -14.62
CA GLU A 434 11.69 19.59 -14.12
C GLU A 434 10.34 19.80 -13.41
N LYS A 435 10.21 20.93 -12.69
CA LYS A 435 8.96 21.32 -12.04
C LYS A 435 7.87 21.66 -13.04
N ASP A 436 8.19 22.35 -14.15
CA ASP A 436 7.22 22.64 -15.21
C ASP A 436 6.83 21.36 -15.95
N LEU A 437 7.76 20.43 -16.14
CA LEU A 437 7.47 19.15 -16.76
C LEU A 437 6.57 18.29 -15.87
N LEU A 438 6.83 18.25 -14.55
CA LEU A 438 5.95 17.59 -13.57
C LEU A 438 4.54 18.19 -13.60
N GLU A 439 4.44 19.52 -13.52
CA GLU A 439 3.14 20.22 -13.56
C GLU A 439 2.39 19.90 -14.85
N ALA A 440 3.06 19.95 -16.00
CA ALA A 440 2.45 19.66 -17.30
C ALA A 440 2.01 18.19 -17.44
N ALA A 441 2.83 17.24 -16.97
CA ALA A 441 2.49 15.81 -16.98
C ALA A 441 1.29 15.51 -16.08
N LEU A 442 1.22 16.08 -14.88
CA LEU A 442 0.07 15.96 -14.00
C LEU A 442 -1.22 16.56 -14.60
N LYS A 443 -1.11 17.72 -15.27
CA LYS A 443 -2.23 18.33 -16.02
C LYS A 443 -2.71 17.43 -17.14
N LEU A 444 -1.79 16.84 -17.90
CA LEU A 444 -2.12 15.91 -18.98
C LEU A 444 -2.93 14.71 -18.44
N LEU A 445 -2.50 14.11 -17.33
CA LEU A 445 -3.22 13.02 -16.68
C LEU A 445 -4.57 13.49 -16.12
N ALA A 446 -4.63 14.71 -15.56
CA ALA A 446 -5.87 15.28 -15.01
C ALA A 446 -6.94 15.49 -16.09
N LEU A 447 -6.56 15.88 -17.30
CA LEU A 447 -7.45 16.05 -18.46
C LEU A 447 -7.92 14.73 -19.06
N SER A 448 -7.35 13.60 -18.71
CA SER A 448 -7.74 12.29 -19.25
C SER A 448 -9.16 11.90 -18.87
N LYS A 449 -9.71 10.91 -19.61
CA LYS A 449 -11.05 10.33 -19.31
C LYS A 449 -11.09 9.48 -18.05
N ALA A 450 -9.93 9.11 -17.49
CA ALA A 450 -9.81 8.23 -16.33
C ALA A 450 -10.58 8.77 -15.11
N LYS A 451 -11.28 7.91 -14.39
CA LYS A 451 -12.02 8.30 -13.17
C LYS A 451 -11.13 8.70 -12.02
N ILE A 452 -9.96 8.09 -11.88
CA ILE A 452 -9.06 8.34 -10.76
C ILE A 452 -7.74 8.90 -11.29
N LEU A 453 -7.32 10.05 -10.73
CA LEU A 453 -5.95 10.52 -10.83
C LEU A 453 -5.28 10.35 -9.46
N LEU A 454 -4.25 9.52 -9.39
CA LEU A 454 -3.41 9.37 -8.21
C LEU A 454 -2.15 10.19 -8.36
N VAL A 455 -1.86 11.01 -7.36
CA VAL A 455 -0.67 11.85 -7.28
C VAL A 455 0.22 11.36 -6.14
N ASN A 456 1.39 10.85 -6.46
CA ASN A 456 2.38 10.57 -5.42
C ASN A 456 2.83 11.89 -4.80
N LEU A 457 2.59 12.03 -3.50
CA LEU A 457 2.82 13.29 -2.78
C LEU A 457 4.29 13.73 -2.87
N GLU A 458 5.20 12.76 -2.90
CA GLU A 458 6.64 13.01 -2.94
C GLU A 458 7.13 13.56 -4.28
N ASP A 459 6.44 13.31 -5.38
CA ASP A 459 6.74 13.93 -6.66
C ASP A 459 6.59 15.45 -6.62
N LEU A 460 5.68 15.97 -5.76
CA LEU A 460 5.41 17.41 -5.68
C LEU A 460 6.61 18.25 -5.18
N TRP A 461 7.54 17.61 -4.47
CA TRP A 461 8.81 18.23 -4.08
C TRP A 461 10.02 17.66 -4.81
N LEU A 462 9.80 16.99 -5.95
CA LEU A 462 10.85 16.43 -6.78
C LEU A 462 11.76 15.47 -6.00
N GLU A 463 11.16 14.48 -5.37
CA GLU A 463 11.88 13.41 -4.68
C GLU A 463 12.78 12.63 -5.65
N GLU A 464 13.89 12.14 -5.14
CA GLU A 464 14.93 11.48 -5.93
C GLU A 464 15.13 10.01 -5.59
N GLU A 465 14.70 9.57 -4.39
CA GLU A 465 14.89 8.21 -3.91
C GLU A 465 13.59 7.43 -3.95
N ALA A 466 13.63 6.22 -4.51
CA ALA A 466 12.50 5.29 -4.50
C ALA A 466 12.29 4.68 -3.11
N HIS A 467 11.08 4.24 -2.83
CA HIS A 467 10.73 3.48 -1.62
C HIS A 467 11.12 2.02 -1.71
N ASN A 468 11.07 1.48 -2.92
CA ASN A 468 11.38 0.10 -3.24
C ASN A 468 12.19 0.01 -4.53
N ILE A 469 13.10 -0.94 -4.57
CA ILE A 469 13.86 -1.33 -5.77
C ILE A 469 13.46 -2.78 -6.04
N PRO A 470 12.56 -3.04 -6.99
CA PRO A 470 12.12 -4.39 -7.29
C PRO A 470 13.27 -5.34 -7.62
N GLY A 471 13.17 -6.58 -7.15
CA GLY A 471 14.23 -7.58 -7.30
C GLY A 471 15.35 -7.50 -6.26
N THR A 472 15.22 -6.64 -5.24
CA THR A 472 16.15 -6.54 -4.11
C THR A 472 15.45 -6.74 -2.78
N GLY A 473 16.21 -7.06 -1.74
CA GLY A 473 15.72 -7.27 -0.38
C GLY A 473 16.04 -6.12 0.57
N VAL A 474 16.17 -6.46 1.85
CA VAL A 474 16.44 -5.51 2.95
C VAL A 474 17.78 -4.81 2.81
N GLU A 475 18.76 -5.42 2.13
CA GLU A 475 20.11 -4.89 1.88
C GLU A 475 20.08 -3.59 1.05
N ALA A 476 19.08 -3.42 0.19
CA ALA A 476 18.89 -2.21 -0.60
C ALA A 476 18.29 -1.05 0.21
N GLY A 477 17.86 -1.30 1.44
CA GLY A 477 17.21 -0.30 2.30
C GLY A 477 15.76 -0.01 1.92
N ASN A 478 15.10 -0.92 1.19
CA ASN A 478 13.70 -0.83 0.79
C ASN A 478 12.80 -0.56 1.99
N TRP A 479 11.73 0.20 1.77
CA TRP A 479 10.67 0.51 2.73
C TRP A 479 11.11 1.26 3.99
N ARG A 480 12.33 1.83 4.00
CA ARG A 480 12.90 2.55 5.16
C ARG A 480 13.05 4.06 4.95
N LYS A 481 12.78 4.56 3.75
CA LYS A 481 12.90 5.97 3.44
C LYS A 481 11.81 6.78 4.15
N ARG A 482 12.18 7.88 4.81
CA ARG A 482 11.23 8.90 5.29
C ARG A 482 10.98 9.94 4.20
N ALA A 483 9.80 10.54 4.22
CA ALA A 483 9.52 11.69 3.38
C ALA A 483 10.53 12.82 3.65
N LYS A 484 10.94 13.54 2.62
CA LYS A 484 11.91 14.63 2.73
C LYS A 484 11.40 15.75 3.66
N PHE A 485 10.10 15.99 3.66
CA PHE A 485 9.46 17.04 4.45
C PHE A 485 8.43 16.46 5.41
N SER A 486 8.35 17.05 6.62
CA SER A 486 7.29 16.75 7.58
C SER A 486 5.95 17.30 7.10
N ILE A 487 4.85 16.85 7.72
CA ILE A 487 3.50 17.36 7.44
C ILE A 487 3.49 18.89 7.57
N GLU A 488 4.08 19.42 8.62
CA GLU A 488 4.10 20.88 8.87
C GLU A 488 4.89 21.65 7.81
N GLN A 489 5.93 21.02 7.22
CA GLN A 489 6.74 21.66 6.18
C GLN A 489 5.98 21.69 4.86
N PHE A 490 5.56 20.53 4.32
CA PHE A 490 4.94 20.51 2.99
C PHE A 490 3.53 21.13 2.99
N THR A 491 2.78 21.10 4.11
CA THR A 491 1.46 21.76 4.18
C THR A 491 1.54 23.28 4.16
N ASN A 492 2.70 23.86 4.49
CA ASN A 492 2.97 25.29 4.40
C ASN A 492 3.66 25.70 3.08
N ASP A 493 3.97 24.75 2.21
CA ASP A 493 4.60 25.03 0.91
C ASP A 493 3.56 25.59 -0.07
N LYS A 494 3.79 26.85 -0.53
CA LYS A 494 2.88 27.55 -1.43
C LYS A 494 2.86 26.95 -2.84
N ASP A 495 3.96 26.39 -3.29
CA ASP A 495 4.07 25.80 -4.63
C ASP A 495 3.31 24.48 -4.70
N ILE A 496 3.41 23.65 -3.66
CA ILE A 496 2.62 22.44 -3.54
C ILE A 496 1.12 22.80 -3.49
N ALA A 497 0.72 23.77 -2.65
CA ALA A 497 -0.66 24.21 -2.55
C ALA A 497 -1.20 24.73 -3.90
N LYS A 498 -0.39 25.50 -4.64
CA LYS A 498 -0.75 25.99 -5.97
C LYS A 498 -0.98 24.85 -6.96
N LEU A 499 -0.10 23.84 -6.97
CA LEU A 499 -0.24 22.68 -7.87
C LEU A 499 -1.49 21.85 -7.55
N LEU A 500 -1.79 21.63 -6.25
CA LEU A 500 -3.00 20.91 -5.85
C LEU A 500 -4.29 21.64 -6.24
N ASN A 501 -4.34 22.99 -6.11
CA ASN A 501 -5.48 23.79 -6.58
C ASN A 501 -5.66 23.65 -8.10
N LEU A 502 -4.57 23.72 -8.85
CA LEU A 502 -4.58 23.56 -10.29
C LEU A 502 -5.14 22.20 -10.72
N LEU A 503 -4.73 21.11 -10.04
CA LEU A 503 -5.28 19.78 -10.32
C LEU A 503 -6.79 19.71 -10.08
N SER A 504 -7.28 20.36 -9.05
CA SER A 504 -8.73 20.47 -8.80
C SER A 504 -9.47 21.20 -9.92
N GLU A 505 -8.92 22.28 -10.44
CA GLU A 505 -9.51 23.02 -11.56
C GLU A 505 -9.62 22.12 -12.80
N TYR A 506 -8.53 21.42 -13.18
CA TYR A 506 -8.52 20.53 -14.33
C TYR A 506 -9.41 19.28 -14.20
N ARG A 507 -9.76 18.88 -12.96
CA ARG A 507 -10.64 17.73 -12.71
C ARG A 507 -12.12 18.08 -12.59
N LYS A 508 -12.47 19.36 -12.39
CA LYS A 508 -13.86 19.82 -12.27
C LYS A 508 -14.58 20.06 -13.60
N ASP A 509 -13.84 20.34 -14.66
CA ASP A 509 -14.38 20.99 -15.85
C ASP A 509 -14.72 20.07 -17.02
N ASN A 510 -14.89 18.78 -16.84
CA ASN A 510 -15.19 17.90 -17.97
C ASN A 510 -16.26 16.83 -17.63
N ASP A 511 -17.39 17.25 -17.10
CA ASP A 511 -18.63 16.45 -17.14
C ASP A 511 -19.53 16.89 -18.27
#